data_a678bf1789a53a36f6d78fba7fcec0a7
#
_entry.id   a678bf1789a53a36f6d78fba7fcec0a7
#
_cell.length_a   1.000
_cell.length_b   1.000
_cell.length_c   1.000
_cell.angle_alpha   90.00
_cell.angle_beta   90.00
_cell.angle_gamma   90.00
#
_symmetry.space_group_name_H-M   'P 1'
#
loop_
_entity.id
_entity.type
_entity.pdbx_description
1 polymer ?
#
loop_
_entity_poly.entity_id
_entity_poly.type
_entity_poly.pdbx_seq_one_letter_code
_entity_poly.pdbx_strand_id
1 'polypeptide(L)'
;MDDLNTLLLGDPNRYAGEVVAPNIMRLAESGVNFTRCYAPSPICSPSRTAFLSGIAPWKTGVCDNGCDVESSPALKGIVSLPAYFRQHGYYVASYGKVSHGWNLGTLDDSSGHQRDPHPPGAPLNGWARSKSGKVTENDWGPTHLAESEMNDTKKADQAIAQLKKQHDKPFFLACGLFHPHMPAYAPRKYFDLYPLDAIQLPPHTANDLNDVPPIGRLLAERGAFRSIIEHGQWKQAVQGYLASSSYADAQVGRILDALDASPYRDNTIVVLISDNGFHIGEKDHWQKGTLWEEATHVLMMFRVPGLTKPDRSASAQ
;
A
#
# COMPACT_ATOMS: atom_id res chain seq x y z
N MET A 1 2.02 -2.29 -2.69
CA MET A 1 1.79 -1.77 -1.31
C MET A 1 0.32 -1.43 -1.19
N ASP A 2 -0.27 -1.61 -0.02
CA ASP A 2 -1.69 -1.29 0.21
C ASP A 2 -1.81 -0.01 1.06
N ASP A 3 -2.49 1.02 0.57
CA ASP A 3 -2.69 2.31 1.23
C ASP A 3 -1.40 3.13 1.52
N LEU A 4 -0.31 2.90 0.83
CA LEU A 4 0.93 3.66 1.05
C LEU A 4 0.88 4.98 0.27
N ASN A 5 0.82 6.09 0.99
CA ASN A 5 0.86 7.43 0.40
C ASN A 5 2.30 7.88 0.05
N THR A 6 2.42 9.09 -0.45
CA THR A 6 3.70 9.65 -0.94
C THR A 6 4.47 10.47 0.10
N LEU A 7 4.09 10.45 1.38
CA LEU A 7 4.77 11.23 2.44
C LEU A 7 6.26 10.91 2.57
N LEU A 8 6.62 9.65 2.32
CA LEU A 8 8.03 9.20 2.38
C LEU A 8 8.93 9.86 1.32
N LEU A 9 8.35 10.50 0.29
CA LEU A 9 9.13 11.25 -0.71
C LEU A 9 9.62 12.60 -0.20
N GLY A 10 9.25 13.00 1.02
CA GLY A 10 9.83 14.15 1.72
C GLY A 10 9.35 15.51 1.24
N ASP A 11 8.11 15.63 0.74
CA ASP A 11 7.53 16.95 0.45
C ASP A 11 7.09 17.63 1.76
N PRO A 12 7.83 18.68 2.22
CA PRO A 12 7.52 19.35 3.48
C PRO A 12 6.19 20.13 3.44
N ASN A 13 5.65 20.43 2.26
CA ASN A 13 4.35 21.08 2.13
C ASN A 13 3.21 20.11 2.44
N ARG A 14 3.46 18.81 2.33
CA ARG A 14 2.50 17.75 2.67
C ARG A 14 2.69 17.22 4.06
N TYR A 15 3.92 17.02 4.47
CA TYR A 15 4.25 16.54 5.82
C TYR A 15 5.67 16.96 6.21
N ALA A 16 5.78 17.76 7.27
CA ALA A 16 7.06 18.26 7.74
C ALA A 16 7.80 17.30 8.70
N GLY A 17 7.15 16.20 9.10
CA GLY A 17 7.74 15.17 9.95
C GLY A 17 8.60 14.18 9.17
N GLU A 18 9.44 13.47 9.89
CA GLU A 18 10.27 12.41 9.32
C GLU A 18 9.44 11.17 9.02
N VAL A 19 9.70 10.54 7.86
CA VAL A 19 9.18 9.20 7.50
C VAL A 19 10.35 8.27 7.27
N VAL A 20 10.53 7.29 8.13
CA VAL A 20 11.65 6.35 8.08
C VAL A 20 11.34 5.22 7.09
N ALA A 21 11.77 5.38 5.85
CA ALA A 21 11.55 4.42 4.75
C ALA A 21 12.81 4.25 3.89
N PRO A 22 13.97 3.86 4.47
CA PRO A 22 15.27 3.87 3.78
C PRO A 22 15.33 2.90 2.60
N ASN A 23 14.56 1.83 2.61
CA ASN A 23 14.62 0.80 1.56
C ASN A 23 13.84 1.19 0.32
N ILE A 24 12.66 1.81 0.49
CA ILE A 24 11.89 2.37 -0.62
C ILE A 24 12.65 3.55 -1.23
N MET A 25 13.28 4.40 -0.40
CA MET A 25 14.13 5.49 -0.88
C MET A 25 15.34 4.96 -1.64
N ARG A 26 16.01 3.91 -1.17
CA ARG A 26 17.10 3.22 -1.90
C ARG A 26 16.64 2.73 -3.28
N LEU A 27 15.41 2.21 -3.39
CA LEU A 27 14.85 1.82 -4.69
C LEU A 27 14.62 3.04 -5.58
N ALA A 28 14.06 4.12 -5.05
CA ALA A 28 13.86 5.37 -5.78
C ALA A 28 15.17 5.94 -6.32
N GLU A 29 16.23 5.95 -5.51
CA GLU A 29 17.57 6.42 -5.85
C GLU A 29 18.27 5.53 -6.88
N SER A 30 18.00 4.22 -6.87
CA SER A 30 18.63 3.26 -7.80
C SER A 30 17.93 3.14 -9.15
N GLY A 31 16.84 3.87 -9.37
CA GLY A 31 15.99 3.70 -10.54
C GLY A 31 15.35 5.00 -11.03
N VAL A 32 14.09 4.90 -11.40
CA VAL A 32 13.23 6.03 -11.78
C VAL A 32 12.04 6.08 -10.83
N ASN A 33 11.84 7.21 -10.18
CA ASN A 33 10.65 7.52 -9.40
C ASN A 33 9.71 8.42 -10.23
N PHE A 34 8.48 7.96 -10.47
CA PHE A 34 7.47 8.75 -11.18
C PHE A 34 6.77 9.68 -10.18
N THR A 35 7.11 10.95 -10.22
CA THR A 35 6.63 11.97 -9.27
C THR A 35 5.20 12.44 -9.53
N ARG A 36 4.57 12.03 -10.64
CA ARG A 36 3.18 12.32 -11.01
C ARG A 36 2.50 11.05 -11.47
N CYS A 37 2.33 10.10 -10.55
CA CYS A 37 1.60 8.88 -10.80
C CYS A 37 0.31 8.88 -9.97
N TYR A 38 -0.81 8.54 -10.62
CA TYR A 38 -2.13 8.60 -10.00
C TYR A 38 -2.83 7.25 -10.11
N ALA A 39 -3.41 6.81 -9.00
CA ALA A 39 -4.23 5.63 -8.98
C ALA A 39 -5.47 5.82 -9.86
N PRO A 40 -5.87 4.83 -10.65
CA PRO A 40 -7.05 4.91 -11.50
C PRO A 40 -8.36 5.00 -10.69
N SER A 41 -8.29 4.70 -9.41
CA SER A 41 -9.33 4.90 -8.40
C SER A 41 -8.67 4.96 -7.02
N PRO A 42 -9.13 5.84 -6.10
CA PRO A 42 -8.57 5.95 -4.75
C PRO A 42 -9.08 4.87 -3.79
N ILE A 43 -9.19 3.63 -4.27
CA ILE A 43 -9.73 2.49 -3.51
C ILE A 43 -9.18 1.17 -4.07
N CYS A 44 -8.91 0.19 -3.18
CA CYS A 44 -8.13 -1.02 -3.48
C CYS A 44 -8.67 -1.84 -4.67
N SER A 45 -9.93 -2.32 -4.62
CA SER A 45 -10.46 -3.25 -5.64
C SER A 45 -10.46 -2.64 -7.05
N PRO A 46 -11.03 -1.45 -7.28
CA PRO A 46 -11.03 -0.85 -8.61
C PRO A 46 -9.62 -0.51 -9.11
N SER A 47 -8.74 0.00 -8.24
CA SER A 47 -7.36 0.30 -8.62
C SER A 47 -6.59 -0.97 -9.00
N ARG A 48 -6.66 -2.02 -8.17
CA ARG A 48 -5.98 -3.30 -8.44
C ARG A 48 -6.52 -3.99 -9.68
N THR A 49 -7.84 -3.99 -9.85
CA THR A 49 -8.47 -4.50 -11.09
C THR A 49 -7.95 -3.75 -12.32
N ALA A 50 -7.81 -2.44 -12.24
CA ALA A 50 -7.34 -1.64 -13.37
C ALA A 50 -5.89 -1.93 -13.73
N PHE A 51 -4.95 -1.91 -12.78
CA PHE A 51 -3.54 -2.16 -13.14
C PHE A 51 -3.24 -3.63 -13.49
N LEU A 52 -4.07 -4.58 -13.02
CA LEU A 52 -3.94 -6.00 -13.36
C LEU A 52 -4.59 -6.36 -14.71
N SER A 53 -5.62 -5.59 -15.14
CA SER A 53 -6.33 -5.83 -16.42
C SER A 53 -5.92 -4.88 -17.52
N GLY A 54 -5.35 -3.71 -17.20
CA GLY A 54 -5.17 -2.61 -18.14
C GLY A 54 -6.46 -1.88 -18.50
N ILE A 55 -7.57 -2.11 -17.77
CA ILE A 55 -8.90 -1.54 -18.08
C ILE A 55 -9.35 -0.64 -16.93
N ALA A 56 -9.67 0.60 -17.26
CA ALA A 56 -10.08 1.62 -16.29
C ALA A 56 -11.39 1.26 -15.54
N PRO A 57 -11.56 1.69 -14.28
CA PRO A 57 -12.70 1.36 -13.43
C PRO A 57 -14.05 1.72 -14.05
N TRP A 58 -14.15 2.85 -14.73
CA TRP A 58 -15.39 3.28 -15.42
C TRP A 58 -15.76 2.43 -16.64
N LYS A 59 -14.83 1.60 -17.17
CA LYS A 59 -15.09 0.63 -18.22
C LYS A 59 -15.43 -0.74 -17.65
N THR A 60 -14.78 -1.13 -16.55
CA THR A 60 -15.06 -2.43 -15.90
C THR A 60 -16.33 -2.40 -15.07
N GLY A 61 -16.79 -1.22 -14.62
CA GLY A 61 -17.87 -1.06 -13.65
C GLY A 61 -17.45 -1.43 -12.21
N VAL A 62 -16.19 -1.82 -12.00
CA VAL A 62 -15.64 -2.08 -10.66
C VAL A 62 -15.22 -0.73 -10.07
N CYS A 63 -16.11 -0.11 -9.31
CA CYS A 63 -15.92 1.24 -8.77
C CYS A 63 -15.78 1.28 -7.24
N ASP A 64 -15.98 0.15 -6.56
CA ASP A 64 -15.96 0.04 -5.10
C ASP A 64 -15.43 -1.34 -4.67
N ASN A 65 -14.99 -1.46 -3.42
CA ASN A 65 -14.53 -2.73 -2.83
C ASN A 65 -15.65 -3.77 -2.67
N GLY A 66 -16.91 -3.35 -2.68
CA GLY A 66 -18.06 -4.22 -2.63
C GLY A 66 -18.53 -4.75 -4.00
N CYS A 67 -17.93 -4.29 -5.11
CA CYS A 67 -18.24 -4.81 -6.43
C CYS A 67 -17.76 -6.25 -6.58
N ASP A 68 -18.59 -7.10 -7.16
CA ASP A 68 -18.17 -8.43 -7.59
C ASP A 68 -17.37 -8.31 -8.90
N VAL A 69 -16.05 -8.40 -8.77
CA VAL A 69 -15.11 -8.23 -9.90
C VAL A 69 -15.34 -9.31 -10.97
N GLU A 70 -15.62 -10.55 -10.55
CA GLU A 70 -15.81 -11.69 -11.47
C GLU A 70 -17.08 -11.56 -12.32
N SER A 71 -18.06 -10.81 -11.85
CA SER A 71 -19.30 -10.57 -12.59
C SER A 71 -19.21 -9.47 -13.66
N SER A 72 -18.09 -8.72 -13.71
CA SER A 72 -17.90 -7.64 -14.68
C SER A 72 -17.88 -8.15 -16.12
N PRO A 73 -18.83 -7.75 -16.98
CA PRO A 73 -18.84 -8.17 -18.39
C PRO A 73 -17.59 -7.72 -19.16
N ALA A 74 -17.01 -6.57 -18.77
CA ALA A 74 -15.82 -6.02 -19.42
C ALA A 74 -14.55 -6.80 -19.08
N LEU A 75 -14.56 -7.59 -18.01
CA LEU A 75 -13.43 -8.46 -17.64
C LEU A 75 -13.56 -9.88 -18.19
N LYS A 76 -14.71 -10.22 -18.79
CA LYS A 76 -14.91 -11.55 -19.36
C LYS A 76 -13.92 -11.83 -20.49
N GLY A 77 -13.09 -12.85 -20.33
CA GLY A 77 -12.05 -13.21 -21.30
C GLY A 77 -10.78 -12.35 -21.23
N ILE A 78 -10.73 -11.39 -20.33
CA ILE A 78 -9.50 -10.60 -20.08
C ILE A 78 -8.52 -11.45 -19.30
N VAL A 79 -7.27 -11.46 -19.77
CA VAL A 79 -6.16 -12.15 -19.13
C VAL A 79 -5.49 -11.18 -18.13
N SER A 80 -5.39 -11.57 -16.88
CA SER A 80 -4.69 -10.75 -15.87
C SER A 80 -3.19 -10.64 -16.18
N LEU A 81 -2.55 -9.57 -15.71
CA LEU A 81 -1.11 -9.38 -15.91
C LEU A 81 -0.27 -10.62 -15.49
N PRO A 82 -0.46 -11.25 -14.32
CA PRO A 82 0.25 -12.49 -13.98
C PRO A 82 -0.04 -13.64 -14.95
N ALA A 83 -1.31 -13.84 -15.32
CA ALA A 83 -1.69 -14.89 -16.27
C ALA A 83 -1.11 -14.65 -17.67
N TYR A 84 -0.99 -13.39 -18.09
CA TYR A 84 -0.35 -13.03 -19.36
C TYR A 84 1.13 -13.45 -19.38
N PHE A 85 1.88 -13.16 -18.32
CA PHE A 85 3.28 -13.62 -18.21
C PHE A 85 3.38 -15.15 -18.26
N ARG A 86 2.45 -15.85 -17.59
CA ARG A 86 2.43 -17.32 -17.61
C ARG A 86 2.17 -17.88 -19.03
N GLN A 87 1.24 -17.28 -19.78
CA GLN A 87 0.99 -17.67 -21.18
C GLN A 87 2.21 -17.46 -22.09
N HIS A 88 3.13 -16.55 -21.69
CA HIS A 88 4.37 -16.28 -22.41
C HIS A 88 5.59 -17.04 -21.87
N GLY A 89 5.37 -18.12 -21.12
CA GLY A 89 6.42 -19.04 -20.71
C GLY A 89 7.15 -18.67 -19.43
N TYR A 90 6.69 -17.64 -18.68
CA TYR A 90 7.25 -17.30 -17.38
C TYR A 90 6.79 -18.26 -16.28
N TYR A 91 7.66 -18.51 -15.31
CA TYR A 91 7.26 -19.00 -14.00
C TYR A 91 6.59 -17.86 -13.25
N VAL A 92 5.39 -18.07 -12.72
CA VAL A 92 4.61 -16.99 -12.08
C VAL A 92 4.29 -17.32 -10.64
N ALA A 93 4.75 -16.48 -9.72
CA ALA A 93 4.45 -16.57 -8.31
C ALA A 93 3.80 -15.27 -7.79
N SER A 94 2.81 -15.40 -6.90
CA SER A 94 2.07 -14.27 -6.33
C SER A 94 1.75 -14.50 -4.86
N TYR A 95 2.23 -13.61 -4.00
CA TYR A 95 2.08 -13.69 -2.56
C TYR A 95 1.43 -12.44 -1.98
N GLY A 96 0.52 -12.62 -1.03
CA GLY A 96 -0.14 -11.53 -0.32
C GLY A 96 -1.24 -10.83 -1.10
N LYS A 97 -1.43 -9.53 -0.86
CA LYS A 97 -2.52 -8.72 -1.43
C LYS A 97 -2.13 -8.16 -2.81
N VAL A 98 -2.13 -8.99 -3.83
CA VAL A 98 -1.89 -8.56 -5.22
C VAL A 98 -3.19 -8.19 -5.91
N SER A 99 -4.22 -9.00 -5.81
CA SER A 99 -5.59 -8.67 -6.25
C SER A 99 -6.52 -8.39 -5.07
N HIS A 100 -7.71 -7.89 -5.39
CA HIS A 100 -8.80 -7.74 -4.45
C HIS A 100 -10.09 -8.24 -5.10
N GLY A 101 -10.40 -9.53 -4.88
CA GLY A 101 -11.61 -10.18 -5.39
C GLY A 101 -11.53 -10.69 -6.84
N TRP A 102 -10.46 -10.43 -7.59
CA TRP A 102 -10.27 -10.98 -8.94
C TRP A 102 -9.36 -12.20 -8.93
N ASN A 103 -9.81 -13.27 -9.59
CA ASN A 103 -9.00 -14.47 -9.79
C ASN A 103 -7.91 -14.18 -10.84
N LEU A 104 -6.67 -14.29 -10.43
CA LEU A 104 -5.52 -14.02 -11.29
C LEU A 104 -5.21 -15.13 -12.31
N GLY A 105 -6.00 -16.21 -12.31
CA GLY A 105 -5.77 -17.39 -13.12
C GLY A 105 -4.86 -18.41 -12.44
N THR A 106 -4.45 -19.43 -13.18
CA THR A 106 -3.52 -20.45 -12.67
C THR A 106 -2.13 -19.88 -12.54
N LEU A 107 -1.55 -19.96 -11.34
CA LEU A 107 -0.19 -19.54 -11.02
C LEU A 107 0.64 -20.78 -10.64
N ASP A 108 1.96 -20.68 -10.81
CA ASP A 108 2.86 -21.80 -10.46
C ASP A 108 3.05 -21.91 -8.94
N ASP A 109 3.01 -20.78 -8.23
CA ASP A 109 2.98 -20.74 -6.76
C ASP A 109 2.20 -19.51 -6.29
N SER A 110 1.43 -19.65 -5.22
CA SER A 110 0.70 -18.53 -4.67
C SER A 110 0.24 -18.73 -3.23
N SER A 111 0.13 -17.62 -2.53
CA SER A 111 -0.59 -17.55 -1.26
C SER A 111 -1.28 -16.19 -1.14
N GLY A 112 -2.58 -16.21 -0.91
CA GLY A 112 -3.39 -15.02 -0.75
C GLY A 112 -3.03 -14.21 0.49
N HIS A 113 -3.63 -13.01 0.57
CA HIS A 113 -3.54 -12.16 1.75
C HIS A 113 -4.28 -12.77 2.94
N GLN A 114 -3.69 -12.59 4.12
CA GLN A 114 -4.30 -12.86 5.42
C GLN A 114 -4.05 -11.64 6.31
N ARG A 115 -5.05 -11.25 7.10
CA ARG A 115 -4.86 -10.22 8.12
C ARG A 115 -4.19 -10.82 9.34
N ASP A 116 -3.33 -10.03 9.97
CA ASP A 116 -2.82 -10.40 11.28
C ASP A 116 -3.94 -10.37 12.33
N PRO A 117 -3.88 -11.23 13.34
CA PRO A 117 -4.84 -11.21 14.42
C PRO A 117 -4.74 -9.88 15.21
N HIS A 118 -5.87 -9.41 15.67
CA HIS A 118 -5.90 -8.25 16.56
C HIS A 118 -5.10 -8.53 17.84
N PRO A 119 -4.34 -7.55 18.34
CA PRO A 119 -3.66 -7.71 19.62
C PRO A 119 -4.68 -7.87 20.77
N PRO A 120 -4.30 -8.56 21.88
CA PRO A 120 -5.12 -8.64 23.06
C PRO A 120 -5.54 -7.25 23.55
N GLY A 121 -6.81 -7.08 23.90
CA GLY A 121 -7.36 -5.79 24.33
C GLY A 121 -7.81 -4.86 23.21
N ALA A 122 -7.70 -5.24 21.95
CA ALA A 122 -8.17 -4.40 20.85
C ALA A 122 -9.68 -4.05 20.97
N PRO A 123 -10.09 -2.84 20.53
CA PRO A 123 -9.29 -1.79 19.92
C PRO A 123 -8.36 -1.13 20.94
N LEU A 124 -7.09 -0.94 20.56
CA LEU A 124 -6.09 -0.32 21.42
C LEU A 124 -6.35 1.17 21.64
N ASN A 125 -7.01 1.82 20.68
CA ASN A 125 -7.46 3.21 20.80
C ASN A 125 -8.73 3.40 21.64
N GLY A 126 -9.39 2.30 22.07
CA GLY A 126 -10.54 2.29 22.96
C GLY A 126 -11.92 2.48 22.29
N TRP A 127 -12.01 3.11 21.14
CA TRP A 127 -13.29 3.48 20.50
C TRP A 127 -13.59 2.79 19.15
N ALA A 128 -12.62 2.22 18.48
CA ALA A 128 -12.78 1.66 17.14
C ALA A 128 -13.62 0.37 17.11
N ARG A 129 -14.88 0.49 17.49
CA ARG A 129 -15.85 -0.61 17.49
C ARG A 129 -17.03 -0.29 16.58
N SER A 130 -17.46 -1.29 15.82
CA SER A 130 -18.72 -1.25 15.08
C SER A 130 -19.92 -1.28 16.03
N LYS A 131 -21.12 -0.99 15.50
CA LYS A 131 -22.37 -1.12 16.25
C LYS A 131 -22.60 -2.52 16.84
N SER A 132 -22.00 -3.56 16.24
CA SER A 132 -22.03 -4.94 16.73
C SER A 132 -20.91 -5.27 17.73
N GLY A 133 -20.10 -4.29 18.14
CA GLY A 133 -18.99 -4.45 19.10
C GLY A 133 -17.70 -5.02 18.50
N LYS A 134 -17.67 -5.35 17.21
CA LYS A 134 -16.43 -5.82 16.53
C LYS A 134 -15.44 -4.67 16.37
N VAL A 135 -14.15 -4.97 16.54
CA VAL A 135 -13.06 -4.02 16.24
C VAL A 135 -13.15 -3.62 14.77
N THR A 136 -13.07 -2.32 14.50
CA THR A 136 -13.05 -1.76 13.13
C THR A 136 -11.61 -1.63 12.64
N GLU A 137 -11.46 -1.22 11.38
CA GLU A 137 -10.14 -0.96 10.80
C GLU A 137 -9.46 0.29 11.40
N ASN A 138 -10.18 1.17 12.08
CA ASN A 138 -9.64 2.44 12.60
C ASN A 138 -8.95 2.24 13.97
N ASP A 139 -8.01 1.31 14.04
CA ASP A 139 -7.24 1.04 15.25
C ASP A 139 -5.73 1.00 14.92
N TRP A 140 -4.90 1.28 15.92
CA TRP A 140 -3.46 1.35 15.77
C TRP A 140 -2.76 1.05 17.10
N GLY A 141 -1.55 0.56 17.00
CA GLY A 141 -0.71 0.29 18.17
C GLY A 141 0.25 -0.87 17.94
N PRO A 142 1.15 -1.09 18.90
CA PRO A 142 2.07 -2.22 18.81
C PRO A 142 1.33 -3.56 18.84
N THR A 143 1.68 -4.44 17.90
CA THR A 143 1.22 -5.83 17.91
C THR A 143 1.91 -6.64 19.01
N HIS A 144 1.28 -7.74 19.41
CA HIS A 144 1.87 -8.74 20.31
C HIS A 144 2.69 -9.80 19.57
N LEU A 145 2.57 -9.85 18.24
CA LEU A 145 3.27 -10.82 17.41
C LEU A 145 4.75 -10.47 17.30
N ALA A 146 5.59 -11.49 17.27
CA ALA A 146 6.95 -11.35 16.76
C ALA A 146 6.90 -10.98 15.27
N GLU A 147 7.89 -10.24 14.78
CA GLU A 147 7.91 -9.82 13.37
C GLU A 147 7.87 -11.00 12.41
N SER A 148 8.52 -12.12 12.74
CA SER A 148 8.48 -13.35 11.96
C SER A 148 7.10 -14.01 11.88
N GLU A 149 6.20 -13.67 12.79
CA GLU A 149 4.82 -14.17 12.82
C GLU A 149 3.86 -13.33 12.00
N MET A 150 4.25 -12.08 11.67
CA MET A 150 3.46 -11.16 10.86
C MET A 150 3.25 -11.69 9.44
N ASN A 151 2.05 -11.50 8.90
CA ASN A 151 1.73 -12.03 7.58
C ASN A 151 2.56 -11.40 6.45
N ASP A 152 2.79 -10.09 6.47
CA ASP A 152 3.62 -9.46 5.45
C ASP A 152 5.08 -9.96 5.49
N THR A 153 5.62 -10.24 6.69
CA THR A 153 6.93 -10.89 6.83
C THR A 153 6.94 -12.26 6.17
N LYS A 154 5.91 -13.08 6.41
CA LYS A 154 5.77 -14.41 5.77
C LYS A 154 5.64 -14.29 4.24
N LYS A 155 4.94 -13.25 3.72
CA LYS A 155 4.85 -13.03 2.28
C LYS A 155 6.18 -12.60 1.67
N ALA A 156 6.92 -11.74 2.37
CA ALA A 156 8.29 -11.41 2.00
C ALA A 156 9.20 -12.65 2.00
N ASP A 157 9.10 -13.52 3.02
CA ASP A 157 9.86 -14.78 3.09
C ASP A 157 9.56 -15.70 1.91
N GLN A 158 8.29 -15.80 1.49
CA GLN A 158 7.90 -16.58 0.32
C GLN A 158 8.51 -16.00 -0.97
N ALA A 159 8.48 -14.67 -1.15
CA ALA A 159 9.12 -14.02 -2.28
C ALA A 159 10.65 -14.22 -2.28
N ILE A 160 11.29 -14.08 -1.13
CA ILE A 160 12.73 -14.32 -0.93
C ILE A 160 13.09 -15.77 -1.26
N ALA A 161 12.24 -16.73 -0.86
CA ALA A 161 12.46 -18.13 -1.18
C ALA A 161 12.46 -18.39 -2.68
N GLN A 162 11.64 -17.69 -3.47
CA GLN A 162 11.68 -17.78 -4.93
C GLN A 162 12.96 -17.22 -5.51
N LEU A 163 13.45 -16.07 -5.00
CA LEU A 163 14.70 -15.45 -5.46
C LEU A 163 15.95 -16.32 -5.16
N LYS A 164 15.86 -17.24 -4.19
CA LYS A 164 16.91 -18.19 -3.85
C LYS A 164 16.87 -19.47 -4.69
N LYS A 165 15.77 -19.76 -5.37
CA LYS A 165 15.66 -20.93 -6.25
C LYS A 165 16.35 -20.69 -7.57
N GLN A 166 16.87 -21.75 -8.19
CA GLN A 166 17.22 -21.74 -9.59
C GLN A 166 15.95 -21.93 -10.42
N HIS A 167 15.71 -21.00 -11.35
CA HIS A 167 14.60 -21.07 -12.28
C HIS A 167 15.09 -21.41 -13.69
N ASP A 168 14.45 -22.40 -14.32
CA ASP A 168 14.72 -22.79 -15.72
C ASP A 168 14.04 -21.85 -16.73
N LYS A 169 13.18 -20.96 -16.25
CA LYS A 169 12.42 -20.00 -17.03
C LYS A 169 12.53 -18.61 -16.41
N PRO A 170 12.35 -17.54 -17.20
CA PRO A 170 12.16 -16.23 -16.60
C PRO A 170 10.96 -16.26 -15.65
N PHE A 171 10.95 -15.42 -14.62
CA PHE A 171 9.88 -15.39 -13.64
C PHE A 171 9.17 -14.03 -13.59
N PHE A 172 7.90 -14.09 -13.22
CA PHE A 172 7.11 -12.96 -12.75
C PHE A 172 6.78 -13.21 -11.28
N LEU A 173 7.32 -12.38 -10.39
CA LEU A 173 7.13 -12.50 -8.95
C LEU A 173 6.40 -11.28 -8.42
N ALA A 174 5.19 -11.44 -7.90
CA ALA A 174 4.42 -10.40 -7.27
C ALA A 174 4.37 -10.63 -5.75
N CYS A 175 4.66 -9.58 -4.97
CA CYS A 175 4.53 -9.57 -3.52
C CYS A 175 3.69 -8.37 -3.08
N GLY A 176 2.46 -8.62 -2.68
CA GLY A 176 1.51 -7.62 -2.21
C GLY A 176 1.54 -7.51 -0.70
N LEU A 177 2.22 -6.50 -0.15
CA LEU A 177 2.23 -6.20 1.26
C LEU A 177 0.95 -5.46 1.66
N PHE A 178 0.37 -5.87 2.80
CA PHE A 178 -0.87 -5.29 3.32
C PHE A 178 -0.62 -3.96 4.03
N HIS A 179 0.49 -3.85 4.76
CA HIS A 179 0.81 -2.59 5.43
C HIS A 179 1.23 -1.51 4.41
N PRO A 180 0.87 -0.23 4.70
CA PRO A 180 0.28 0.32 5.93
C PRO A 180 -1.25 0.34 6.02
N HIS A 181 -2.00 -0.48 5.28
CA HIS A 181 -3.46 -0.55 5.42
C HIS A 181 -3.88 -0.77 6.89
N MET A 182 -4.94 -0.11 7.28
CA MET A 182 -5.50 -0.21 8.62
C MET A 182 -6.13 -1.60 8.91
N PRO A 183 -6.12 -2.07 10.16
CA PRO A 183 -5.58 -1.42 11.36
C PRO A 183 -4.06 -1.38 11.34
N ALA A 184 -3.49 -0.27 11.83
CA ALA A 184 -2.06 -0.04 11.81
C ALA A 184 -1.37 -0.71 13.01
N TYR A 185 -1.32 -2.03 13.00
CA TYR A 185 -0.59 -2.82 13.99
C TYR A 185 0.76 -3.23 13.43
N ALA A 186 1.84 -2.77 14.07
CA ALA A 186 3.20 -3.12 13.69
C ALA A 186 4.01 -3.51 14.93
N PRO A 187 5.14 -4.22 14.78
CA PRO A 187 6.02 -4.49 15.90
C PRO A 187 6.49 -3.22 16.62
N ARG A 188 6.60 -3.27 17.94
CA ARG A 188 6.93 -2.13 18.82
C ARG A 188 8.10 -1.30 18.33
N LYS A 189 9.17 -1.94 17.84
CA LYS A 189 10.37 -1.25 17.35
C LYS A 189 10.11 -0.19 16.27
N TYR A 190 9.02 -0.34 15.48
CA TYR A 190 8.65 0.64 14.47
C TYR A 190 7.89 1.83 15.08
N PHE A 191 7.15 1.63 16.16
CA PHE A 191 6.58 2.73 16.94
C PHE A 191 7.66 3.52 17.65
N ASP A 192 8.72 2.87 18.13
CA ASP A 192 9.83 3.50 18.82
C ASP A 192 10.65 4.43 17.90
N LEU A 193 10.55 4.28 16.57
CA LEU A 193 11.11 5.23 15.59
C LEU A 193 10.42 6.61 15.63
N TYR A 194 9.21 6.68 16.17
CA TYR A 194 8.34 7.85 16.13
C TYR A 194 7.87 8.22 17.54
N PRO A 195 8.73 8.81 18.39
CA PRO A 195 8.29 9.33 19.69
C PRO A 195 7.09 10.26 19.53
N LEU A 196 6.05 10.07 20.32
CA LEU A 196 4.79 10.79 20.16
C LEU A 196 4.94 12.31 20.22
N ASP A 197 5.89 12.78 21.02
CA ASP A 197 6.20 14.21 21.16
C ASP A 197 6.81 14.79 19.89
N ALA A 198 7.53 13.98 19.12
CA ALA A 198 8.16 14.39 17.85
C ALA A 198 7.19 14.33 16.64
N ILE A 199 6.04 13.66 16.78
CA ILE A 199 5.06 13.56 15.70
C ILE A 199 4.58 14.95 15.29
N GLN A 200 4.84 15.28 14.02
CA GLN A 200 4.23 16.41 13.35
C GLN A 200 2.85 16.01 12.83
N LEU A 201 1.95 16.96 12.76
CA LEU A 201 0.66 16.77 12.09
C LEU A 201 0.75 17.32 10.66
N PRO A 202 0.00 16.77 9.70
CA PRO A 202 -0.04 17.34 8.36
C PRO A 202 -0.60 18.77 8.40
N PRO A 203 -0.32 19.60 7.39
CA PRO A 203 -0.96 20.89 7.28
C PRO A 203 -2.47 20.75 7.33
N HIS A 204 -3.09 21.54 8.21
CA HIS A 204 -4.54 21.52 8.41
C HIS A 204 -5.05 22.96 8.54
N THR A 205 -6.06 23.29 7.76
CA THR A 205 -6.67 24.61 7.75
C THR A 205 -8.09 24.52 8.31
N ALA A 206 -8.40 25.32 9.30
CA ALA A 206 -9.77 25.42 9.79
C ALA A 206 -10.73 25.80 8.65
N ASN A 207 -11.84 25.08 8.55
CA ASN A 207 -12.84 25.28 7.49
C ASN A 207 -12.34 24.99 6.06
N ASP A 208 -11.35 24.13 5.91
CA ASP A 208 -10.75 23.73 4.61
C ASP A 208 -11.77 23.15 3.61
N LEU A 209 -12.92 22.71 4.10
CA LEU A 209 -14.02 22.20 3.26
C LEU A 209 -15.05 23.27 2.84
N ASN A 210 -14.88 24.56 3.17
CA ASN A 210 -15.89 25.57 2.90
C ASN A 210 -16.11 25.84 1.40
N ASP A 211 -15.07 25.74 0.58
CA ASP A 211 -15.09 25.89 -0.87
C ASP A 211 -15.39 24.58 -1.62
N VAL A 212 -15.51 23.46 -0.88
CA VAL A 212 -15.72 22.15 -1.48
C VAL A 212 -17.21 21.94 -1.79
N PRO A 213 -17.56 21.41 -2.98
CA PRO A 213 -18.94 21.03 -3.32
C PRO A 213 -19.55 20.04 -2.32
N PRO A 214 -20.89 20.01 -2.15
CA PRO A 214 -21.55 19.14 -1.17
C PRO A 214 -21.14 17.65 -1.24
N ILE A 215 -20.95 17.13 -2.45
CA ILE A 215 -20.52 15.72 -2.62
C ILE A 215 -19.09 15.50 -2.10
N GLY A 216 -18.18 16.45 -2.28
CA GLY A 216 -16.82 16.37 -1.76
C GLY A 216 -16.80 16.40 -0.24
N ARG A 217 -17.60 17.27 0.39
CA ARG A 217 -17.78 17.29 1.86
C ARG A 217 -18.30 15.97 2.38
N LEU A 218 -19.31 15.39 1.73
CA LEU A 218 -19.84 14.08 2.09
C LEU A 218 -18.77 12.97 2.02
N LEU A 219 -17.87 13.05 1.04
CA LEU A 219 -16.75 12.09 0.94
C LEU A 219 -15.74 12.30 2.08
N ALA A 220 -15.39 13.53 2.41
CA ALA A 220 -14.50 13.86 3.53
C ALA A 220 -15.07 13.33 4.87
N GLU A 221 -16.34 13.55 5.12
CA GLU A 221 -17.02 13.16 6.37
C GLU A 221 -17.18 11.63 6.56
N ARG A 222 -16.99 10.83 5.50
CA ARG A 222 -17.04 9.36 5.60
C ARG A 222 -15.85 8.74 6.32
N GLY A 223 -14.75 9.48 6.47
CA GLY A 223 -13.54 9.01 7.16
C GLY A 223 -13.70 9.00 8.68
N ALA A 224 -12.72 8.42 9.36
CA ALA A 224 -12.69 8.35 10.83
C ALA A 224 -12.14 9.62 11.49
N PHE A 225 -11.75 10.66 10.73
CA PHE A 225 -11.03 11.82 11.25
C PHE A 225 -11.76 12.51 12.39
N ARG A 226 -13.07 12.73 12.24
CA ARG A 226 -13.89 13.31 13.30
C ARG A 226 -13.78 12.56 14.63
N SER A 227 -13.88 11.24 14.60
CA SER A 227 -13.73 10.41 15.80
C SER A 227 -12.33 10.48 16.38
N ILE A 228 -11.30 10.53 15.53
CA ILE A 228 -9.89 10.70 15.96
C ILE A 228 -9.72 12.02 16.72
N ILE A 229 -10.31 13.12 16.22
CA ILE A 229 -10.24 14.43 16.86
C ILE A 229 -11.05 14.46 18.17
N GLU A 230 -12.27 13.93 18.16
CA GLU A 230 -13.14 13.87 19.36
C GLU A 230 -12.48 13.11 20.51
N HIS A 231 -11.61 12.13 20.21
CA HIS A 231 -10.87 11.37 21.22
C HIS A 231 -9.45 11.92 21.48
N GLY A 232 -9.04 13.00 20.83
CA GLY A 232 -7.71 13.61 21.01
C GLY A 232 -6.54 12.72 20.56
N GLN A 233 -6.75 11.85 19.56
CA GLN A 233 -5.77 10.80 19.20
C GLN A 233 -5.11 11.00 17.82
N TRP A 234 -5.10 12.21 17.30
CA TRP A 234 -4.56 12.44 15.95
C TRP A 234 -3.07 12.08 15.84
N LYS A 235 -2.24 12.51 16.82
CA LYS A 235 -0.83 12.13 16.82
C LYS A 235 -0.60 10.62 16.91
N GLN A 236 -1.39 9.93 17.73
CA GLN A 236 -1.32 8.48 17.87
C GLN A 236 -1.71 7.77 16.56
N ALA A 237 -2.73 8.26 15.87
CA ALA A 237 -3.15 7.72 14.59
C ALA A 237 -2.05 7.90 13.52
N VAL A 238 -1.46 9.11 13.43
CA VAL A 238 -0.33 9.38 12.53
C VAL A 238 0.88 8.50 12.88
N GLN A 239 1.24 8.39 14.17
CA GLN A 239 2.30 7.48 14.63
C GLN A 239 2.06 6.04 14.14
N GLY A 240 0.83 5.54 14.29
CA GLY A 240 0.45 4.20 13.86
C GLY A 240 0.66 4.00 12.35
N TYR A 241 0.21 4.96 11.55
CA TYR A 241 0.39 4.91 10.09
C TYR A 241 1.88 4.93 9.69
N LEU A 242 2.68 5.80 10.30
CA LEU A 242 4.13 5.89 10.04
C LEU A 242 4.86 4.61 10.46
N ALA A 243 4.56 4.08 11.65
CA ALA A 243 5.14 2.82 12.14
C ALA A 243 4.81 1.64 11.21
N SER A 244 3.57 1.58 10.74
CA SER A 244 3.10 0.58 9.78
C SER A 244 3.80 0.73 8.42
N SER A 245 4.03 1.95 7.97
CA SER A 245 4.78 2.25 6.74
C SER A 245 6.24 1.82 6.83
N SER A 246 6.91 2.09 7.97
CA SER A 246 8.30 1.67 8.20
C SER A 246 8.43 0.14 8.31
N TYR A 247 7.45 -0.54 8.89
CA TYR A 247 7.41 -2.00 8.88
C TYR A 247 7.31 -2.56 7.45
N ALA A 248 6.44 -1.97 6.64
CA ALA A 248 6.31 -2.37 5.23
C ALA A 248 7.60 -2.08 4.43
N ASP A 249 8.23 -0.93 4.65
CA ASP A 249 9.54 -0.59 4.08
C ASP A 249 10.61 -1.64 4.40
N ALA A 250 10.66 -2.10 5.65
CA ALA A 250 11.60 -3.14 6.05
C ALA A 250 11.37 -4.46 5.29
N GLN A 251 10.12 -4.83 4.99
CA GLN A 251 9.84 -6.02 4.18
C GLN A 251 10.25 -5.82 2.72
N VAL A 252 10.05 -4.63 2.16
CA VAL A 252 10.59 -4.27 0.82
C VAL A 252 12.11 -4.40 0.81
N GLY A 253 12.79 -3.89 1.83
CA GLY A 253 14.25 -3.99 1.99
C GLY A 253 14.74 -5.43 1.94
N ARG A 254 14.12 -6.32 2.70
CA ARG A 254 14.47 -7.75 2.74
C ARG A 254 14.35 -8.42 1.36
N ILE A 255 13.31 -8.08 0.59
CA ILE A 255 13.13 -8.61 -0.77
C ILE A 255 14.19 -8.06 -1.71
N LEU A 256 14.50 -6.76 -1.64
CA LEU A 256 15.53 -6.13 -2.46
C LEU A 256 16.91 -6.69 -2.15
N ASP A 257 17.26 -6.90 -0.87
CA ASP A 257 18.52 -7.49 -0.44
C ASP A 257 18.68 -8.93 -0.98
N ALA A 258 17.60 -9.71 -0.94
CA ALA A 258 17.60 -11.06 -1.49
C ALA A 258 17.78 -11.08 -3.01
N LEU A 259 17.16 -10.14 -3.72
CA LEU A 259 17.36 -9.98 -5.17
C LEU A 259 18.80 -9.55 -5.48
N ASP A 260 19.33 -8.57 -4.75
CA ASP A 260 20.68 -8.05 -4.96
C ASP A 260 21.78 -9.09 -4.66
N ALA A 261 21.49 -10.05 -3.79
CA ALA A 261 22.35 -11.20 -3.50
C ALA A 261 22.12 -12.42 -4.42
N SER A 262 21.13 -12.36 -5.32
CA SER A 262 20.77 -13.47 -6.20
C SER A 262 21.45 -13.35 -7.58
N PRO A 263 21.51 -14.44 -8.36
CA PRO A 263 21.98 -14.39 -9.75
C PRO A 263 21.05 -13.56 -10.68
N TYR A 264 19.90 -13.12 -10.17
CA TYR A 264 18.89 -12.37 -10.93
C TYR A 264 19.03 -10.85 -10.83
N ARG A 265 19.95 -10.36 -10.01
CA ARG A 265 20.17 -8.93 -9.75
C ARG A 265 20.21 -8.07 -11.02
N ASP A 266 20.99 -8.51 -12.02
CA ASP A 266 21.31 -7.71 -13.20
C ASP A 266 20.37 -7.98 -14.39
N ASN A 267 19.36 -8.83 -14.20
CA ASN A 267 18.39 -9.18 -15.25
C ASN A 267 16.94 -9.15 -14.79
N THR A 268 16.65 -8.56 -13.61
CA THR A 268 15.30 -8.43 -13.08
C THR A 268 14.84 -6.98 -13.05
N ILE A 269 13.70 -6.72 -13.67
CA ILE A 269 12.98 -5.46 -13.54
C ILE A 269 12.26 -5.45 -12.20
N VAL A 270 12.53 -4.44 -11.38
CA VAL A 270 11.83 -4.21 -10.12
C VAL A 270 10.80 -3.09 -10.32
N VAL A 271 9.57 -3.36 -9.91
CA VAL A 271 8.47 -2.39 -9.90
C VAL A 271 7.90 -2.31 -8.50
N LEU A 272 7.84 -1.11 -7.91
CA LEU A 272 7.13 -0.83 -6.69
C LEU A 272 5.99 0.12 -7.00
N ILE A 273 4.77 -0.28 -6.62
CA ILE A 273 3.56 0.55 -6.76
C ILE A 273 2.76 0.54 -5.46
N SER A 274 2.03 1.63 -5.20
CA SER A 274 0.90 1.63 -4.26
C SER A 274 -0.41 1.60 -5.03
N ASP A 275 -1.43 0.97 -4.47
CA ASP A 275 -2.74 0.86 -5.12
C ASP A 275 -3.58 2.13 -4.99
N ASN A 276 -3.44 2.85 -3.89
CA ASN A 276 -4.01 4.16 -3.62
C ASN A 276 -3.18 4.88 -2.56
N GLY A 277 -3.40 6.17 -2.41
CA GLY A 277 -2.86 6.97 -1.33
C GLY A 277 -3.70 6.87 -0.05
N PHE A 278 -3.43 7.79 0.92
CA PHE A 278 -4.06 7.77 2.23
C PHE A 278 -3.98 9.17 2.86
N HIS A 279 -5.11 9.68 3.37
CA HIS A 279 -5.15 10.88 4.21
C HIS A 279 -4.76 10.55 5.64
N ILE A 280 -3.98 11.43 6.26
CA ILE A 280 -3.65 11.36 7.67
C ILE A 280 -4.23 12.54 8.48
N GLY A 281 -5.27 13.20 7.93
CA GLY A 281 -6.02 14.30 8.53
C GLY A 281 -6.27 15.49 7.61
N GLU A 282 -5.61 15.54 6.45
CA GLU A 282 -5.84 16.57 5.44
C GLU A 282 -7.30 16.50 4.96
N LYS A 283 -7.90 17.68 4.66
CA LYS A 283 -9.29 17.78 4.23
C LYS A 283 -10.30 17.18 5.20
N ASP A 284 -10.03 17.28 6.51
CA ASP A 284 -10.87 16.67 7.57
C ASP A 284 -11.16 15.18 7.35
N HIS A 285 -10.23 14.48 6.68
CA HIS A 285 -10.40 13.09 6.29
C HIS A 285 -9.31 12.18 6.86
N TRP A 286 -9.68 10.94 7.10
CA TRP A 286 -8.78 9.85 7.48
C TRP A 286 -9.04 8.65 6.59
N GLN A 287 -8.04 8.09 5.99
CA GLN A 287 -8.04 6.99 5.02
C GLN A 287 -8.13 7.46 3.56
N LYS A 288 -8.77 6.68 2.71
CA LYS A 288 -8.86 6.79 1.25
C LYS A 288 -10.30 7.03 0.77
N GLY A 289 -10.54 6.96 -0.51
CA GLY A 289 -11.90 7.07 -1.07
C GLY A 289 -12.33 8.50 -1.40
N THR A 290 -11.38 9.43 -1.43
CA THR A 290 -11.57 10.81 -1.89
C THR A 290 -10.83 11.03 -3.21
N LEU A 291 -11.03 12.17 -3.85
CA LEU A 291 -10.37 12.53 -5.13
C LEU A 291 -9.22 13.53 -4.95
N TRP A 292 -8.81 13.82 -3.71
CA TRP A 292 -7.66 14.66 -3.44
C TRP A 292 -6.34 13.92 -3.65
N GLU A 293 -5.27 14.70 -3.79
CA GLU A 293 -3.90 14.20 -4.01
C GLU A 293 -3.49 13.13 -2.99
N GLU A 294 -3.91 13.28 -1.72
CA GLU A 294 -3.57 12.38 -0.64
C GLU A 294 -4.04 10.94 -0.90
N ALA A 295 -5.18 10.77 -1.55
CA ALA A 295 -5.75 9.47 -1.86
C ALA A 295 -5.46 8.98 -3.29
N THR A 296 -5.17 9.91 -4.22
CA THR A 296 -4.99 9.57 -5.65
C THR A 296 -3.54 9.50 -6.08
N HIS A 297 -2.66 10.35 -5.52
CA HIS A 297 -1.24 10.37 -5.84
C HIS A 297 -0.53 9.19 -5.16
N VAL A 298 0.12 8.35 -5.95
CA VAL A 298 0.71 7.08 -5.51
C VAL A 298 2.17 6.95 -5.88
N LEU A 299 2.87 6.09 -5.15
CA LEU A 299 4.23 5.70 -5.50
C LEU A 299 4.23 4.81 -6.74
N MET A 300 5.15 5.10 -7.65
CA MET A 300 5.48 4.25 -8.79
C MET A 300 6.97 4.37 -9.08
N MET A 301 7.70 3.29 -8.87
CA MET A 301 9.15 3.25 -9.03
C MET A 301 9.56 2.06 -9.89
N PHE A 302 10.54 2.27 -10.74
CA PHE A 302 11.12 1.23 -11.59
C PHE A 302 12.63 1.21 -11.45
N ARG A 303 13.20 0.01 -11.26
CA ARG A 303 14.62 -0.28 -11.49
C ARG A 303 14.73 -1.28 -12.63
N VAL A 304 15.29 -0.86 -13.76
CA VAL A 304 15.48 -1.68 -14.96
C VAL A 304 16.97 -1.77 -15.26
N PRO A 305 17.59 -2.94 -15.05
CA PRO A 305 19.03 -3.12 -15.32
C PRO A 305 19.42 -2.68 -16.72
N GLY A 306 20.51 -1.92 -16.83
CA GLY A 306 21.01 -1.40 -18.11
C GLY A 306 20.24 -0.23 -18.72
N LEU A 307 19.04 0.11 -18.21
CA LEU A 307 18.20 1.19 -18.72
C LEU A 307 18.03 2.35 -17.73
N THR A 308 17.66 2.07 -16.49
CA THR A 308 17.52 3.11 -15.47
C THR A 308 18.89 3.54 -14.93
N LYS A 309 19.00 4.82 -14.61
CA LYS A 309 20.20 5.39 -13.97
C LYS A 309 19.80 5.89 -12.58
N PRO A 310 20.71 5.84 -11.60
CA PRO A 310 20.47 6.41 -10.29
C PRO A 310 20.01 7.88 -10.34
N ASP A 311 19.26 8.31 -9.35
CA ASP A 311 18.82 9.69 -9.10
C ASP A 311 17.97 10.34 -10.22
N ARG A 312 17.17 9.56 -10.94
CA ARG A 312 16.23 10.12 -11.90
C ARG A 312 14.80 10.13 -11.38
N SER A 313 14.26 11.34 -11.32
CA SER A 313 12.80 11.56 -11.20
C SER A 313 12.24 11.76 -12.61
N ALA A 314 11.12 11.13 -12.91
CA ALA A 314 10.36 11.36 -14.13
C ALA A 314 8.95 11.82 -13.76
N SER A 315 8.53 12.95 -14.31
CA SER A 315 7.12 13.30 -14.38
C SER A 315 6.62 12.90 -15.76
N ALA A 316 5.71 11.94 -15.85
CA ALA A 316 4.95 11.77 -17.09
C ALA A 316 4.12 13.05 -17.30
N GLN A 317 4.28 13.66 -18.47
CA GLN A 317 3.41 14.74 -18.94
C GLN A 317 2.15 14.13 -19.52
#